data_833f4c0a789d28d1befa7804d6d90ac4
#
_entry.id   833f4c0a789d28d1befa7804d6d90ac4
#
_cell.length_a   1.000
_cell.length_b   1.000
_cell.length_c   1.000
_cell.angle_alpha   90.00
_cell.angle_beta   90.00
_cell.angle_gamma   90.00
#
_symmetry.space_group_name_H-M   'P 1'
#
loop_
_entity.id
_entity.type
_entity.pdbx_description
1 polymer ?
#
loop_
_entity_poly.entity_id
_entity_poly.type
_entity_poly.pdbx_seq_one_letter_code
_entity_poly.pdbx_strand_id
1 'polypeptide(L)'
;MNAKRSSLTSVLAVWWNLYRFVLVFHIGIGLTAGLSSFALQAATGAVDHDSASIPDTHHLTSQRSVTLDSKPVVLSRYERLDGRNAFLEGEHFSTVFASDGTLKGFANISLELAGKPLPSRERSEQIATEFLRRAAPDLLVNMKVASVAPHSEPVRITLAGRSETVQVTGIKFKARNLADGSWFWVIVGSDEKPMLFERDLQWATLLARRKSEQWLHDRWVKAQLAQQNDKTDRWNLPWTH
;
A
#
# COMPACT_ATOMS: atom_id res chain seq x y z
N MET A 1 16.00 63.77 48.09
CA MET A 1 14.84 63.71 49.04
C MET A 1 14.10 62.37 48.78
N ASN A 2 14.24 61.51 49.77
CA ASN A 2 13.33 60.50 50.33
C ASN A 2 12.47 59.71 49.34
N ALA A 3 12.76 58.45 49.16
CA ALA A 3 12.50 57.28 49.99
C ALA A 3 11.05 56.78 49.82
N LYS A 4 10.87 55.53 49.30
CA LYS A 4 10.39 54.43 50.11
C LYS A 4 10.37 53.13 49.33
N ARG A 5 11.18 52.15 49.80
CA ARG A 5 10.98 50.69 49.55
C ARG A 5 9.77 50.21 50.35
N SER A 6 8.98 49.29 49.75
CA SER A 6 8.21 48.30 50.50
C SER A 6 7.96 47.13 49.53
N SER A 7 8.66 46.04 49.65
CA SER A 7 8.40 44.74 50.26
C SER A 7 7.09 44.09 49.73
N LEU A 8 7.27 43.16 48.78
CA LEU A 8 6.31 42.14 48.41
C LEU A 8 6.92 40.78 48.73
N THR A 9 6.82 40.39 49.97
CA THR A 9 6.95 38.99 50.41
C THR A 9 5.66 38.63 51.15
N SER A 10 5.06 37.52 50.76
CA SER A 10 3.98 36.80 51.45
C SER A 10 2.69 36.62 50.67
N VAL A 11 2.70 35.73 49.69
CA VAL A 11 1.53 34.92 49.28
C VAL A 11 1.99 33.60 48.62
N LEU A 12 2.80 32.81 49.29
CA LEU A 12 3.14 31.44 48.86
C LEU A 12 3.22 30.50 50.08
N ALA A 13 2.20 30.46 50.90
CA ALA A 13 2.17 29.54 52.03
C ALA A 13 0.72 29.20 52.48
N VAL A 14 -0.16 28.80 51.59
CA VAL A 14 -1.53 28.33 52.04
C VAL A 14 -2.05 27.12 51.25
N TRP A 15 -1.30 26.42 50.47
CA TRP A 15 -1.86 25.24 49.75
C TRP A 15 -1.15 23.92 50.06
N TRP A 16 -0.52 23.73 51.23
CA TRP A 16 0.12 22.45 51.56
C TRP A 16 -0.31 21.84 52.87
N ASN A 17 -1.59 21.92 53.26
CA ASN A 17 -2.08 21.25 54.44
C ASN A 17 -3.54 20.82 54.41
N LEU A 18 -3.94 20.01 53.42
CA LEU A 18 -5.25 19.38 53.40
C LEU A 18 -5.25 17.96 52.75
N TYR A 19 -4.24 17.16 53.01
CA TYR A 19 -4.28 15.73 52.72
C TYR A 19 -3.58 14.90 53.80
N ARG A 20 -4.11 14.98 55.03
CA ARG A 20 -3.83 13.98 56.05
C ARG A 20 -5.05 13.81 56.93
N PHE A 21 -5.55 12.61 56.99
CA PHE A 21 -6.60 11.98 57.74
C PHE A 21 -7.85 11.61 56.93
N VAL A 22 -7.85 10.39 56.41
CA VAL A 22 -8.83 9.34 56.78
C VAL A 22 -8.18 8.01 56.45
N LEU A 23 -7.91 7.27 57.47
CA LEU A 23 -7.42 5.88 57.47
C LEU A 23 -8.56 4.99 57.89
N VAL A 24 -8.67 3.83 57.22
CA VAL A 24 -9.32 2.60 57.64
C VAL A 24 -10.83 2.45 57.44
N PHE A 25 -11.16 1.68 56.40
CA PHE A 25 -12.01 0.49 56.59
C PHE A 25 -11.73 -0.55 55.51
N HIS A 26 -11.31 -1.74 55.93
CA HIS A 26 -11.13 -2.92 55.09
C HIS A 26 -12.47 -3.50 54.70
N ILE A 27 -12.73 -3.65 53.41
CA ILE A 27 -13.52 -4.75 52.87
C ILE A 27 -12.82 -5.20 51.57
N GLY A 28 -12.30 -6.43 51.59
CA GLY A 28 -11.69 -7.06 50.45
C GLY A 28 -12.75 -7.42 49.41
N ILE A 29 -12.62 -6.85 48.22
CA ILE A 29 -13.18 -7.42 47.02
C ILE A 29 -12.04 -7.41 46.01
N GLY A 30 -11.59 -8.62 45.67
CA GLY A 30 -10.57 -8.83 44.66
C GLY A 30 -11.07 -8.31 43.31
N LEU A 31 -10.53 -7.18 42.87
CA LEU A 31 -10.60 -6.76 41.48
C LEU A 31 -9.26 -7.12 40.86
N THR A 32 -9.23 -8.24 40.18
CA THR A 32 -8.17 -8.53 39.20
C THR A 32 -8.24 -7.45 38.11
N ALA A 33 -7.33 -6.50 38.17
CA ALA A 33 -7.09 -5.57 37.09
C ALA A 33 -6.57 -6.38 35.88
N GLY A 34 -7.49 -6.82 35.03
CA GLY A 34 -7.16 -7.31 33.72
C GLY A 34 -6.54 -6.16 32.94
N LEU A 35 -5.21 -6.21 32.76
CA LEU A 35 -4.54 -5.44 31.72
C LEU A 35 -5.12 -5.90 30.38
N SER A 36 -6.15 -5.19 29.92
CA SER A 36 -6.63 -5.33 28.56
C SER A 36 -5.51 -4.81 27.65
N SER A 37 -4.63 -5.73 27.26
CA SER A 37 -3.80 -5.55 26.09
C SER A 37 -4.76 -5.35 24.93
N PHE A 38 -4.95 -4.09 24.49
CA PHE A 38 -5.50 -3.83 23.18
C PHE A 38 -4.48 -4.37 22.16
N ALA A 39 -4.53 -5.67 21.93
CA ALA A 39 -4.01 -6.23 20.71
C ALA A 39 -4.81 -5.54 19.60
N LEU A 40 -4.14 -4.68 18.86
CA LEU A 40 -4.62 -4.16 17.58
C LEU A 40 -4.76 -5.39 16.67
N GLN A 41 -5.89 -6.04 16.79
CA GLN A 41 -6.30 -7.11 15.91
C GLN A 41 -6.61 -6.43 14.60
N ALA A 42 -5.61 -6.39 13.70
CA ALA A 42 -5.84 -6.08 12.30
C ALA A 42 -7.01 -6.96 11.88
N ALA A 43 -8.13 -6.35 11.54
CA ALA A 43 -9.26 -7.04 10.98
C ALA A 43 -8.77 -7.66 9.67
N THR A 44 -8.31 -8.90 9.74
CA THR A 44 -8.18 -9.77 8.58
C THR A 44 -9.61 -10.11 8.17
N GLY A 45 -10.25 -9.16 7.47
CA GLY A 45 -11.39 -9.49 6.63
C GLY A 45 -10.91 -10.67 5.78
N ALA A 46 -11.64 -11.77 5.82
CA ALA A 46 -11.36 -12.94 4.98
C ALA A 46 -11.48 -12.49 3.52
N VAL A 47 -10.38 -11.93 3.00
CA VAL A 47 -10.18 -11.77 1.57
C VAL A 47 -10.10 -13.21 1.07
N ASP A 48 -10.91 -13.52 0.07
CA ASP A 48 -10.75 -14.77 -0.66
C ASP A 48 -9.30 -14.83 -1.16
N HIS A 49 -8.44 -15.50 -0.39
CA HIS A 49 -7.00 -15.62 -0.62
C HIS A 49 -6.66 -16.25 -1.96
N ASP A 50 -7.66 -16.80 -2.65
CA ASP A 50 -7.49 -17.43 -3.96
C ASP A 50 -7.42 -16.41 -5.12
N SER A 51 -7.87 -15.17 -4.90
CA SER A 51 -7.93 -14.14 -5.95
C SER A 51 -6.61 -13.39 -6.17
N ALA A 52 -5.73 -13.33 -5.15
CA ALA A 52 -4.40 -12.74 -5.20
C ALA A 52 -3.47 -13.53 -4.27
N SER A 53 -3.34 -14.83 -4.56
CA SER A 53 -2.56 -15.76 -3.76
C SER A 53 -1.08 -15.39 -3.79
N ILE A 54 -0.52 -15.06 -2.62
CA ILE A 54 0.92 -14.82 -2.46
C ILE A 54 1.65 -16.12 -2.78
N PRO A 55 2.62 -16.14 -3.71
CA PRO A 55 3.35 -17.35 -4.01
C PRO A 55 4.13 -17.87 -2.80
N ASP A 56 4.12 -19.18 -2.55
CA ASP A 56 4.86 -19.83 -1.45
C ASP A 56 6.37 -19.57 -1.49
N THR A 57 6.89 -19.18 -2.66
CA THR A 57 8.28 -18.81 -2.88
C THR A 57 8.63 -17.40 -2.42
N HIS A 58 7.68 -16.65 -1.83
CA HIS A 58 7.86 -15.27 -1.44
C HIS A 58 7.66 -15.06 0.06
N HIS A 59 8.28 -14.00 0.62
CA HIS A 59 8.08 -13.55 2.00
C HIS A 59 7.85 -12.04 2.04
N LEU A 60 7.15 -11.57 3.06
CA LEU A 60 6.88 -10.15 3.27
C LEU A 60 8.20 -9.40 3.55
N THR A 61 8.54 -8.42 2.72
CA THR A 61 9.74 -7.58 2.90
C THR A 61 9.39 -6.17 3.35
N SER A 62 8.22 -5.65 2.98
CA SER A 62 7.77 -4.36 3.49
C SER A 62 6.26 -4.24 3.52
N GLN A 63 5.76 -3.52 4.53
CA GLN A 63 4.36 -3.12 4.62
C GLN A 63 4.30 -1.65 5.05
N ARG A 64 3.49 -0.84 4.34
CA ARG A 64 3.41 0.60 4.56
C ARG A 64 1.97 1.08 4.42
N SER A 65 1.56 2.01 5.29
CA SER A 65 0.37 2.82 5.04
C SER A 65 0.75 3.93 4.07
N VAL A 66 0.03 4.02 2.96
CA VAL A 66 0.21 5.03 1.91
C VAL A 66 -1.14 5.62 1.53
N THR A 67 -1.17 6.65 0.70
CA THR A 67 -2.41 7.25 0.19
C THR A 67 -2.66 6.85 -1.25
N LEU A 68 -3.90 6.48 -1.56
CA LEU A 68 -4.40 6.29 -2.91
C LEU A 68 -5.66 7.16 -3.09
N ASP A 69 -5.59 8.17 -3.99
CA ASP A 69 -6.64 9.16 -4.18
C ASP A 69 -7.14 9.78 -2.86
N SER A 70 -6.18 10.23 -2.02
CA SER A 70 -6.41 10.83 -0.70
C SER A 70 -7.01 9.89 0.37
N LYS A 71 -7.13 8.60 0.10
CA LYS A 71 -7.59 7.59 1.06
C LYS A 71 -6.43 6.74 1.55
N PRO A 72 -6.38 6.39 2.85
CA PRO A 72 -5.35 5.50 3.37
C PRO A 72 -5.53 4.08 2.83
N VAL A 73 -4.44 3.47 2.41
CA VAL A 73 -4.37 2.08 1.97
C VAL A 73 -3.10 1.43 2.51
N VAL A 74 -3.09 0.11 2.56
CA VAL A 74 -1.92 -0.67 2.96
C VAL A 74 -1.26 -1.26 1.72
N LEU A 75 -0.02 -0.86 1.46
CA LEU A 75 0.85 -1.45 0.46
C LEU A 75 1.71 -2.51 1.13
N SER A 76 1.62 -3.75 0.67
CA SER A 76 2.49 -4.86 1.10
C SER A 76 3.32 -5.35 -0.07
N ARG A 77 4.61 -5.58 0.15
CA ARG A 77 5.54 -6.11 -0.85
C ARG A 77 6.18 -7.38 -0.33
N TYR A 78 6.20 -8.37 -1.19
CA TYR A 78 6.78 -9.69 -0.97
C TYR A 78 7.85 -9.91 -2.02
N GLU A 79 8.99 -10.43 -1.62
CA GLU A 79 10.10 -10.77 -2.50
C GLU A 79 10.45 -12.24 -2.37
N ARG A 80 11.15 -12.77 -3.36
CA ARG A 80 11.50 -14.19 -3.39
C ARG A 80 12.38 -14.59 -2.22
N LEU A 81 12.13 -15.77 -1.65
CA LEU A 81 12.93 -16.36 -0.57
C LEU A 81 14.38 -16.59 -0.96
N ASP A 82 14.65 -16.89 -2.23
CA ASP A 82 16.00 -17.11 -2.77
C ASP A 82 16.78 -15.79 -3.04
N GLY A 83 16.15 -14.64 -2.84
CA GLY A 83 16.75 -13.32 -3.05
C GLY A 83 17.01 -12.96 -4.52
N ARG A 84 16.60 -13.81 -5.48
CA ARG A 84 16.80 -13.55 -6.90
C ARG A 84 16.08 -12.27 -7.32
N ASN A 85 16.81 -11.37 -7.97
CA ASN A 85 16.30 -10.10 -8.50
C ASN A 85 15.50 -9.28 -7.46
N ALA A 86 15.89 -9.33 -6.18
CA ALA A 86 15.26 -8.59 -5.10
C ALA A 86 15.36 -7.06 -5.29
N PHE A 87 14.70 -6.30 -4.41
CA PHE A 87 14.60 -4.84 -4.37
C PHE A 87 13.72 -4.23 -5.46
N LEU A 88 13.59 -2.90 -5.44
CA LEU A 88 12.79 -2.15 -6.40
C LEU A 88 13.22 -2.41 -7.83
N GLU A 89 12.23 -2.46 -8.72
CA GLU A 89 12.33 -2.80 -10.13
C GLU A 89 12.64 -4.28 -10.40
N GLY A 90 12.81 -5.12 -9.36
CA GLY A 90 13.04 -6.56 -9.48
C GLY A 90 11.77 -7.40 -9.41
N GLU A 91 11.95 -8.73 -9.26
CA GLU A 91 10.82 -9.65 -9.11
C GLU A 91 10.12 -9.43 -7.76
N HIS A 92 8.80 -9.38 -7.78
CA HIS A 92 8.02 -9.19 -6.55
C HIS A 92 6.56 -9.57 -6.71
N PHE A 93 5.92 -9.83 -5.58
CA PHE A 93 4.48 -9.80 -5.43
C PHE A 93 4.11 -8.62 -4.52
N SER A 94 3.19 -7.77 -4.96
CA SER A 94 2.76 -6.61 -4.17
C SER A 94 1.25 -6.50 -4.16
N THR A 95 0.67 -6.05 -3.03
CA THR A 95 -0.77 -5.82 -2.89
C THR A 95 -1.06 -4.44 -2.33
N VAL A 96 -2.21 -3.89 -2.71
CA VAL A 96 -2.76 -2.66 -2.15
C VAL A 96 -4.18 -2.94 -1.66
N PHE A 97 -4.40 -2.80 -0.36
CA PHE A 97 -5.70 -2.97 0.29
C PHE A 97 -6.20 -1.69 0.93
N ALA A 98 -7.48 -1.39 0.77
CA ALA A 98 -8.15 -0.36 1.54
C ALA A 98 -8.42 -0.83 2.98
N SER A 99 -8.74 0.09 3.88
CA SER A 99 -9.01 -0.19 5.30
C SER A 99 -10.24 -1.09 5.53
N ASP A 100 -11.16 -1.14 4.58
CA ASP A 100 -12.34 -2.01 4.60
C ASP A 100 -12.08 -3.41 4.04
N GLY A 101 -10.82 -3.74 3.71
CA GLY A 101 -10.42 -5.01 3.11
C GLY A 101 -10.58 -5.08 1.60
N THR A 102 -11.06 -4.03 0.93
CA THR A 102 -11.17 -4.01 -0.53
C THR A 102 -9.80 -4.09 -1.19
N LEU A 103 -9.60 -5.07 -2.06
CA LEU A 103 -8.41 -5.17 -2.92
C LEU A 103 -8.43 -4.04 -3.95
N LYS A 104 -7.50 -3.09 -3.83
CA LYS A 104 -7.31 -1.99 -4.80
C LYS A 104 -6.41 -2.38 -5.96
N GLY A 105 -5.55 -3.36 -5.74
CA GLY A 105 -4.73 -3.95 -6.78
C GLY A 105 -3.66 -4.88 -6.25
N PHE A 106 -3.08 -5.63 -7.17
CA PHE A 106 -1.87 -6.43 -6.94
C PHE A 106 -1.01 -6.48 -8.19
N ALA A 107 0.26 -6.79 -8.01
CA ALA A 107 1.22 -7.08 -9.07
C ALA A 107 2.03 -8.33 -8.70
N ASN A 108 2.09 -9.30 -9.62
CA ASN A 108 2.96 -10.47 -9.59
C ASN A 108 3.94 -10.35 -10.74
N ILE A 109 5.07 -9.74 -10.48
CA ILE A 109 6.11 -9.48 -11.48
C ILE A 109 7.19 -10.55 -11.35
N SER A 110 7.15 -11.53 -12.23
CA SER A 110 8.06 -12.67 -12.23
C SER A 110 8.77 -12.83 -13.59
N LEU A 111 10.08 -13.06 -13.57
CA LEU A 111 10.86 -13.36 -14.76
C LEU A 111 10.37 -14.65 -15.45
N GLU A 112 9.73 -15.53 -14.71
CA GLU A 112 9.18 -16.77 -15.25
C GLU A 112 8.07 -16.54 -16.29
N LEU A 113 7.46 -15.36 -16.32
CA LEU A 113 6.46 -14.96 -17.31
C LEU A 113 7.08 -14.39 -18.59
N ALA A 114 8.37 -14.02 -18.57
CA ALA A 114 9.03 -13.36 -19.70
C ALA A 114 9.31 -14.32 -20.86
N GLY A 115 9.18 -13.81 -22.09
CA GLY A 115 9.61 -14.53 -23.31
C GLY A 115 8.76 -15.74 -23.68
N LYS A 116 7.61 -15.96 -23.04
CA LYS A 116 6.68 -17.07 -23.32
C LYS A 116 5.53 -16.62 -24.21
N PRO A 117 4.90 -17.56 -24.94
CA PRO A 117 3.68 -17.30 -25.70
C PRO A 117 2.59 -16.70 -24.80
N LEU A 118 1.87 -15.72 -25.31
CA LEU A 118 0.77 -15.07 -24.60
C LEU A 118 -0.56 -15.78 -24.93
N PRO A 119 -1.54 -15.79 -24.00
CA PRO A 119 -2.88 -16.24 -24.29
C PRO A 119 -3.52 -15.37 -25.38
N SER A 120 -4.52 -15.93 -26.08
CA SER A 120 -5.29 -15.15 -27.04
C SER A 120 -6.04 -14.01 -26.35
N ARG A 121 -6.51 -13.05 -27.13
CA ARG A 121 -7.35 -11.96 -26.66
C ARG A 121 -8.61 -12.47 -25.95
N GLU A 122 -9.31 -13.41 -26.58
CA GLU A 122 -10.55 -14.00 -26.06
C GLU A 122 -10.30 -14.78 -24.77
N ARG A 123 -9.20 -15.54 -24.72
CA ARG A 123 -8.82 -16.28 -23.53
C ARG A 123 -8.47 -15.33 -22.37
N SER A 124 -7.76 -14.26 -22.65
CA SER A 124 -7.41 -13.24 -21.65
C SER A 124 -8.63 -12.51 -21.11
N GLU A 125 -9.61 -12.21 -21.96
CA GLU A 125 -10.87 -11.61 -21.55
C GLU A 125 -11.69 -12.53 -20.64
N GLN A 126 -11.72 -13.84 -20.94
CA GLN A 126 -12.36 -14.86 -20.09
C GLN A 126 -11.70 -14.90 -18.70
N ILE A 127 -10.36 -15.00 -18.66
CA ILE A 127 -9.59 -15.04 -17.40
C ILE A 127 -9.79 -13.78 -16.59
N ALA A 128 -9.72 -12.61 -17.23
CA ALA A 128 -9.93 -11.32 -16.57
C ALA A 128 -11.34 -11.21 -15.98
N THR A 129 -12.37 -11.62 -16.72
CA THR A 129 -13.76 -11.60 -16.26
C THR A 129 -13.99 -12.58 -15.11
N GLU A 130 -13.39 -13.76 -15.16
CA GLU A 130 -13.48 -14.75 -14.08
C GLU A 130 -12.79 -14.25 -12.81
N PHE A 131 -11.60 -13.63 -12.94
CA PHE A 131 -10.93 -12.98 -11.84
C PHE A 131 -11.81 -11.87 -11.22
N LEU A 132 -12.35 -10.96 -12.04
CA LEU A 132 -13.22 -9.88 -11.55
C LEU A 132 -14.46 -10.39 -10.83
N ARG A 133 -15.05 -11.50 -11.29
CA ARG A 133 -16.21 -12.12 -10.64
C ARG A 133 -15.92 -12.53 -9.19
N ARG A 134 -14.70 -12.98 -8.92
CA ARG A 134 -14.26 -13.39 -7.57
C ARG A 134 -13.73 -12.21 -6.73
N ALA A 135 -12.84 -11.40 -7.30
CA ALA A 135 -12.08 -10.40 -6.57
C ALA A 135 -12.74 -9.00 -6.51
N ALA A 136 -13.56 -8.66 -7.51
CA ALA A 136 -14.15 -7.33 -7.66
C ALA A 136 -15.48 -7.38 -8.43
N PRO A 137 -16.51 -8.15 -7.95
CA PRO A 137 -17.76 -8.36 -8.66
C PRO A 137 -18.54 -7.07 -8.91
N ASP A 138 -18.36 -6.07 -8.08
CA ASP A 138 -18.94 -4.73 -8.20
C ASP A 138 -18.55 -4.03 -9.51
N LEU A 139 -17.34 -4.29 -10.03
CA LEU A 139 -16.87 -3.71 -11.29
C LEU A 139 -17.58 -4.25 -12.52
N LEU A 140 -18.13 -5.47 -12.45
CA LEU A 140 -18.80 -6.10 -13.59
C LEU A 140 -20.15 -5.45 -13.91
N VAL A 141 -20.82 -4.87 -12.92
CA VAL A 141 -22.20 -4.35 -13.07
C VAL A 141 -22.29 -3.21 -14.08
N ASN A 142 -21.28 -2.31 -14.07
CA ASN A 142 -21.24 -1.13 -14.93
C ASN A 142 -19.98 -1.10 -15.80
N MET A 143 -19.47 -2.26 -16.17
CA MET A 143 -18.25 -2.40 -16.94
C MET A 143 -18.47 -2.10 -18.42
N LYS A 144 -17.57 -1.27 -18.99
CA LYS A 144 -17.41 -1.12 -20.43
C LYS A 144 -15.97 -1.42 -20.81
N VAL A 145 -15.76 -2.50 -21.55
CA VAL A 145 -14.45 -2.88 -22.07
C VAL A 145 -13.98 -1.82 -23.08
N ALA A 146 -12.77 -1.32 -22.89
CA ALA A 146 -12.16 -0.31 -23.74
C ALA A 146 -11.12 -0.91 -24.69
N SER A 147 -10.29 -1.83 -24.20
CA SER A 147 -9.28 -2.50 -25.02
C SER A 147 -8.81 -3.80 -24.38
N VAL A 148 -8.37 -4.72 -25.23
CA VAL A 148 -7.64 -5.93 -24.84
C VAL A 148 -6.41 -6.03 -25.74
N ALA A 149 -5.22 -5.81 -25.21
CA ALA A 149 -3.99 -5.67 -25.98
C ALA A 149 -2.74 -6.03 -25.16
N PRO A 150 -1.61 -6.38 -25.78
CA PRO A 150 -0.34 -6.61 -25.09
C PRO A 150 0.08 -5.38 -24.27
N HIS A 151 0.67 -5.65 -23.10
CA HIS A 151 1.25 -4.66 -22.20
C HIS A 151 2.47 -5.26 -21.51
N SER A 152 3.53 -4.46 -21.38
CA SER A 152 4.79 -4.93 -20.80
C SER A 152 5.15 -4.14 -19.56
N GLU A 153 5.62 -4.86 -18.53
CA GLU A 153 6.21 -4.30 -17.32
C GLU A 153 7.71 -4.59 -17.31
N PRO A 154 8.55 -3.59 -17.03
CA PRO A 154 9.98 -3.79 -16.96
C PRO A 154 10.40 -4.45 -15.66
N VAL A 155 11.30 -5.41 -15.73
CA VAL A 155 11.90 -6.09 -14.58
C VAL A 155 13.41 -5.99 -14.66
N ARG A 156 14.02 -5.48 -13.60
CA ARG A 156 15.47 -5.46 -13.45
C ARG A 156 15.95 -6.86 -13.01
N ILE A 157 16.87 -7.39 -13.73
CA ILE A 157 17.54 -8.66 -13.38
C ILE A 157 19.04 -8.45 -13.19
N THR A 158 19.67 -9.35 -12.46
CA THR A 158 21.13 -9.42 -12.35
C THR A 158 21.61 -10.71 -13.03
N LEU A 159 22.34 -10.55 -14.13
CA LEU A 159 22.91 -11.66 -14.88
C LEU A 159 24.44 -11.49 -14.93
N ALA A 160 25.16 -12.49 -14.44
CA ALA A 160 26.65 -12.47 -14.39
C ALA A 160 27.23 -11.18 -13.77
N GLY A 161 26.59 -10.65 -12.71
CA GLY A 161 27.01 -9.43 -12.02
C GLY A 161 26.64 -8.12 -12.73
N ARG A 162 25.91 -8.18 -13.85
CA ARG A 162 25.42 -7.01 -14.59
C ARG A 162 23.92 -6.84 -14.40
N SER A 163 23.50 -5.59 -14.28
CA SER A 163 22.08 -5.26 -14.21
C SER A 163 21.52 -5.05 -15.61
N GLU A 164 20.45 -5.76 -15.93
CA GLU A 164 19.73 -5.68 -17.21
C GLU A 164 18.25 -5.48 -16.96
N THR A 165 17.51 -4.97 -17.95
CA THR A 165 16.06 -4.84 -17.89
C THR A 165 15.42 -5.78 -18.90
N VAL A 166 14.57 -6.67 -18.40
CA VAL A 166 13.76 -7.60 -19.21
C VAL A 166 12.31 -7.10 -19.20
N GLN A 167 11.58 -7.30 -20.30
CA GLN A 167 10.16 -7.02 -20.38
C GLN A 167 9.35 -8.27 -20.05
N VAL A 168 8.47 -8.17 -19.04
CA VAL A 168 7.44 -9.17 -18.77
C VAL A 168 6.15 -8.69 -19.43
N THR A 169 5.69 -9.44 -20.43
CA THR A 169 4.53 -9.05 -21.23
C THR A 169 3.33 -9.92 -20.86
N GLY A 170 2.16 -9.29 -20.74
CA GLY A 170 0.86 -9.92 -20.61
C GLY A 170 -0.17 -9.27 -21.52
N ILE A 171 -1.39 -9.79 -21.53
CA ILE A 171 -2.53 -9.19 -22.24
C ILE A 171 -3.35 -8.38 -21.25
N LYS A 172 -3.41 -7.06 -21.47
CA LYS A 172 -4.13 -6.10 -20.64
C LYS A 172 -5.57 -5.97 -21.10
N PHE A 173 -6.47 -6.49 -20.27
CA PHE A 173 -7.89 -6.21 -20.32
C PHE A 173 -8.15 -4.90 -19.60
N LYS A 174 -8.47 -3.82 -20.33
CA LYS A 174 -8.74 -2.48 -19.80
C LYS A 174 -10.22 -2.15 -19.94
N ALA A 175 -10.83 -1.72 -18.85
CA ALA A 175 -12.24 -1.35 -18.83
C ALA A 175 -12.49 -0.09 -18.02
N ARG A 176 -13.67 0.48 -18.23
CA ARG A 176 -14.17 1.66 -17.50
C ARG A 176 -15.40 1.27 -16.68
N ASN A 177 -15.44 1.71 -15.45
CA ASN A 177 -16.66 1.69 -14.63
C ASN A 177 -17.53 2.88 -15.02
N LEU A 178 -18.70 2.62 -15.57
CA LEU A 178 -19.63 3.67 -16.03
C LEU A 178 -20.36 4.36 -14.87
N ALA A 179 -20.36 3.77 -13.67
CA ALA A 179 -21.02 4.37 -12.50
C ALA A 179 -20.29 5.63 -12.00
N ASP A 180 -18.96 5.64 -12.06
CA ASP A 180 -18.13 6.73 -11.53
C ASP A 180 -17.09 7.26 -12.54
N GLY A 181 -16.99 6.61 -13.70
CA GLY A 181 -16.05 6.97 -14.75
C GLY A 181 -14.60 6.56 -14.50
N SER A 182 -14.33 5.82 -13.41
CA SER A 182 -12.99 5.31 -13.10
C SER A 182 -12.56 4.22 -14.09
N TRP A 183 -11.25 3.98 -14.14
CA TRP A 183 -10.67 2.92 -14.94
C TRP A 183 -10.19 1.78 -14.06
N PHE A 184 -10.17 0.59 -14.64
CA PHE A 184 -9.56 -0.58 -14.06
C PHE A 184 -9.01 -1.49 -15.16
N TRP A 185 -8.11 -2.37 -14.77
CA TRP A 185 -7.56 -3.37 -15.70
C TRP A 185 -7.07 -4.62 -14.98
N VAL A 186 -7.11 -5.71 -15.74
CA VAL A 186 -6.43 -6.96 -15.40
C VAL A 186 -5.42 -7.25 -16.49
N ILE A 187 -4.18 -7.55 -16.14
CA ILE A 187 -3.18 -8.03 -17.08
C ILE A 187 -3.03 -9.53 -16.85
N VAL A 188 -3.22 -10.31 -17.90
CA VAL A 188 -3.10 -11.77 -17.87
C VAL A 188 -1.71 -12.16 -18.37
N GLY A 189 -0.96 -12.89 -17.57
CA GLY A 189 0.38 -13.36 -17.89
C GLY A 189 0.40 -14.53 -18.88
N SER A 190 1.59 -14.92 -19.28
CA SER A 190 1.83 -16.07 -20.16
C SER A 190 1.47 -17.43 -19.53
N ASP A 191 1.28 -17.47 -18.22
CA ASP A 191 0.80 -18.63 -17.45
C ASP A 191 -0.72 -18.71 -17.35
N GLU A 192 -1.45 -17.89 -18.12
CA GLU A 192 -2.91 -17.78 -18.10
C GLU A 192 -3.48 -17.40 -16.72
N LYS A 193 -2.72 -16.66 -15.92
CA LYS A 193 -3.17 -16.11 -14.63
C LYS A 193 -3.10 -14.59 -14.62
N PRO A 194 -3.94 -13.91 -13.80
CA PRO A 194 -3.77 -12.48 -13.57
C PRO A 194 -2.40 -12.20 -12.97
N MET A 195 -1.60 -11.37 -13.65
CA MET A 195 -0.29 -10.92 -13.16
C MET A 195 -0.34 -9.51 -12.57
N LEU A 196 -1.33 -8.71 -12.96
CA LEU A 196 -1.52 -7.38 -12.40
C LEU A 196 -3.01 -7.02 -12.44
N PHE A 197 -3.50 -6.42 -11.36
CA PHE A 197 -4.84 -5.84 -11.25
C PHE A 197 -4.74 -4.48 -10.60
N GLU A 198 -5.47 -3.49 -11.12
CA GLU A 198 -5.69 -2.20 -10.48
C GLU A 198 -7.11 -1.71 -10.76
N ARG A 199 -7.73 -1.06 -9.76
CA ARG A 199 -9.06 -0.48 -9.87
C ARG A 199 -9.12 0.97 -9.35
N ASP A 200 -10.25 1.63 -9.62
CA ASP A 200 -10.58 2.98 -9.16
C ASP A 200 -9.59 4.05 -9.67
N LEU A 201 -9.06 3.86 -10.87
CA LEU A 201 -8.02 4.70 -11.41
C LEU A 201 -8.60 5.97 -12.04
N GLN A 202 -8.09 7.11 -11.58
CA GLN A 202 -8.49 8.42 -12.09
C GLN A 202 -7.54 8.89 -13.20
N TRP A 203 -8.11 9.49 -14.22
CA TRP A 203 -7.38 10.00 -15.38
C TRP A 203 -7.62 11.49 -15.58
N ALA A 204 -6.57 12.29 -15.78
CA ALA A 204 -6.68 13.67 -16.18
C ALA A 204 -6.84 13.74 -17.71
N THR A 205 -8.07 13.86 -18.19
CA THR A 205 -8.39 13.82 -19.61
C THR A 205 -7.64 14.89 -20.41
N LEU A 206 -7.56 16.12 -19.89
CA LEU A 206 -6.86 17.23 -20.55
C LEU A 206 -5.34 17.04 -20.63
N LEU A 207 -4.75 16.29 -19.72
CA LEU A 207 -3.30 16.07 -19.63
C LEU A 207 -2.90 14.68 -20.12
N ALA A 208 -3.85 13.87 -20.57
CA ALA A 208 -3.66 12.47 -21.00
C ALA A 208 -2.80 11.63 -20.02
N ARG A 209 -2.90 11.92 -18.71
CA ARG A 209 -2.09 11.25 -17.69
C ARG A 209 -2.93 10.69 -16.55
N ARG A 210 -2.47 9.60 -15.92
CA ARG A 210 -3.03 9.05 -14.70
C ARG A 210 -2.84 10.05 -13.55
N LYS A 211 -3.88 10.24 -12.73
CA LYS A 211 -3.87 11.03 -11.50
C LYS A 211 -3.57 10.17 -10.29
N SER A 212 -4.21 9.00 -10.22
CA SER A 212 -4.04 8.08 -9.11
C SER A 212 -2.58 7.63 -8.96
N GLU A 213 -2.15 7.47 -7.74
CA GLU A 213 -0.82 6.96 -7.37
C GLU A 213 -0.60 5.56 -7.95
N GLN A 214 0.66 5.24 -8.26
CA GLN A 214 1.03 4.03 -8.98
C GLN A 214 1.86 3.09 -8.10
N TRP A 215 1.33 2.76 -6.90
CA TRP A 215 2.04 1.98 -5.88
C TRP A 215 2.46 0.56 -6.30
N LEU A 216 1.87 0.03 -7.37
CA LEU A 216 2.22 -1.28 -7.95
C LEU A 216 3.26 -1.19 -9.08
N HIS A 217 3.74 0.02 -9.40
CA HIS A 217 4.73 0.25 -10.46
C HIS A 217 6.03 0.77 -9.85
N ASP A 218 7.03 -0.07 -9.77
CA ASP A 218 8.29 0.21 -9.07
C ASP A 218 9.03 1.46 -9.55
N ARG A 219 8.95 1.81 -10.83
CA ARG A 219 9.54 3.06 -11.35
C ARG A 219 8.91 4.29 -10.71
N TRP A 220 7.60 4.28 -10.53
CA TRP A 220 6.91 5.37 -9.85
C TRP A 220 7.26 5.42 -8.37
N VAL A 221 7.27 4.26 -7.68
CA VAL A 221 7.66 4.15 -6.27
C VAL A 221 9.07 4.69 -6.06
N LYS A 222 10.02 4.30 -6.90
CA LYS A 222 11.40 4.78 -6.85
C LYS A 222 11.51 6.30 -7.00
N ALA A 223 10.73 6.88 -7.93
CA ALA A 223 10.69 8.33 -8.11
C ALA A 223 10.11 9.06 -6.89
N GLN A 224 9.08 8.50 -6.22
CA GLN A 224 8.53 9.07 -5.00
C GLN A 224 9.53 9.04 -3.84
N LEU A 225 10.22 7.92 -3.66
CA LEU A 225 11.24 7.79 -2.60
C LEU A 225 12.40 8.77 -2.82
N ALA A 226 12.86 8.94 -4.06
CA ALA A 226 13.89 9.92 -4.38
C ALA A 226 13.47 11.35 -4.03
N GLN A 227 12.22 11.73 -4.33
CA GLN A 227 11.68 13.05 -3.98
C GLN A 227 11.55 13.27 -2.46
N GLN A 228 11.23 12.22 -1.70
CA GLN A 228 11.15 12.28 -0.25
C GLN A 228 12.53 12.50 0.36
N ASN A 229 13.55 11.79 -0.10
CA ASN A 229 14.93 11.95 0.37
C ASN A 229 15.47 13.37 0.09
N ASP A 230 15.26 13.89 -1.12
CA ASP A 230 15.66 15.26 -1.48
C ASP A 230 15.00 16.33 -0.60
N LYS A 231 13.74 16.14 -0.20
CA LYS A 231 13.07 17.04 0.76
C LYS A 231 13.70 16.96 2.14
N THR A 232 14.01 15.76 2.61
CA THR A 232 14.63 15.55 3.94
C THR A 232 16.02 16.17 3.98
N ASP A 233 16.83 16.02 2.94
CA ASP A 233 18.17 16.59 2.84
C ASP A 233 18.14 18.12 2.82
N ARG A 234 17.17 18.74 2.15
CA ARG A 234 17.01 20.22 2.14
C ARG A 234 16.67 20.79 3.51
N TRP A 235 16.02 20.07 4.39
CA TRP A 235 15.74 20.51 5.76
C TRP A 235 16.94 20.32 6.70
N ASN A 236 17.90 19.46 6.33
CA ASN A 236 19.11 19.17 7.12
C ASN A 236 20.33 20.03 6.71
N LEU A 237 20.19 20.93 5.74
CA LEU A 237 21.27 21.85 5.39
C LEU A 237 21.48 22.86 6.53
N PRO A 238 22.74 23.07 7.00
CA PRO A 238 23.01 24.09 7.99
C PRO A 238 22.66 25.47 7.41
N TRP A 239 21.91 26.26 8.19
CA TRP A 239 21.60 27.65 7.85
C TRP A 239 22.91 28.43 7.73
N THR A 240 23.35 28.67 6.50
CA THR A 240 24.44 29.63 6.26
C THR A 240 23.87 31.04 6.44
N HIS A 241 24.28 31.70 7.56
CA HIS A 241 24.02 33.09 7.83
C HIS A 241 24.93 34.00 6.97
#